data_27b509c50daec6fb64e28575a9ff22fe
#
_entry.id   27b509c50daec6fb64e28575a9ff22fe
#
_cell.length_a   1.000
_cell.length_b   1.000
_cell.length_c   1.000
_cell.angle_alpha   90.00
_cell.angle_beta   90.00
_cell.angle_gamma   90.00
#
_symmetry.space_group_name_H-M   'P 1'
#
loop_
_entity.id
_entity.type
_entity.pdbx_description
1 polymer ?
#
loop_
_entity_poly.entity_id
_entity_poly.type
_entity_poly.pdbx_seq_one_letter_code
_entity_poly.pdbx_strand_id
1 'polypeptide(L)'
;MFTHNEYKLLNKMLDDAISGEFTENNFDESEMSKLQSKLMRYLTSSAMSERKLREEKSNIEELITNISHQTKTPLTNIIMYSELLGEKADGELKEYADEIHVQSKKLEELITALVKMSRLETGIFKLQPEETSLLSVMKSAADQALPKAKLKNIKLILSEKEDAKANIDSKWTTEAVFNIIDNAIKYSEEGTEISLSVNTFEMFSCISVADQGIGIEEEEIPKLFSRFYRGSEVHDKEGIGVGLYLAR
;
A
#
# COMPACT_ATOMS: atom_id res chain seq x y z
N MET A 1 36.70 27.96 -21.69
CA MET A 1 35.46 27.94 -22.49
C MET A 1 35.48 26.63 -23.27
N PHE A 2 34.55 25.75 -23.08
CA PHE A 2 34.53 24.45 -23.78
C PHE A 2 34.33 24.67 -25.28
N THR A 3 35.03 23.90 -26.10
CA THR A 3 34.84 23.91 -27.55
C THR A 3 33.53 23.16 -27.92
N HIS A 4 32.99 23.47 -29.10
CA HIS A 4 31.75 22.78 -29.57
C HIS A 4 31.90 21.27 -29.68
N ASN A 5 33.10 20.76 -29.96
CA ASN A 5 33.40 19.33 -30.01
C ASN A 5 33.41 18.67 -28.63
N GLU A 6 33.93 19.38 -27.61
CA GLU A 6 33.92 18.89 -26.22
C GLU A 6 32.50 18.77 -25.66
N TYR A 7 31.61 19.71 -26.02
CA TYR A 7 30.21 19.68 -25.66
C TYR A 7 29.47 18.49 -26.29
N LYS A 8 29.72 18.23 -27.58
CA LYS A 8 29.16 17.07 -28.27
C LYS A 8 29.61 15.73 -27.67
N LEU A 9 30.88 15.67 -27.28
CA LEU A 9 31.44 14.47 -26.68
C LEU A 9 30.86 14.18 -25.30
N LEU A 10 30.69 15.20 -24.45
CA LEU A 10 30.06 15.10 -23.15
C LEU A 10 28.58 14.69 -23.25
N ASN A 11 27.82 15.28 -24.18
CA ASN A 11 26.43 14.88 -24.42
C ASN A 11 26.33 13.41 -24.85
N LYS A 12 27.18 12.97 -25.79
CA LYS A 12 27.18 11.56 -26.19
C LYS A 12 27.47 10.62 -25.02
N MET A 13 28.43 10.97 -24.16
CA MET A 13 28.73 10.17 -22.97
C MET A 13 27.56 10.12 -21.98
N LEU A 14 26.81 11.21 -21.85
CA LEU A 14 25.58 11.21 -21.01
C LEU A 14 24.48 10.34 -21.64
N ASP A 15 24.30 10.41 -22.97
CA ASP A 15 23.34 9.62 -23.69
C ASP A 15 23.67 8.11 -23.61
N ASP A 16 24.96 7.75 -23.80
CA ASP A 16 25.46 6.38 -23.65
C ASP A 16 25.30 5.89 -22.19
N ALA A 17 25.46 6.76 -21.20
CA ALA A 17 25.23 6.45 -19.80
C ALA A 17 23.74 6.19 -19.48
N ILE A 18 22.85 7.00 -20.06
CA ILE A 18 21.39 6.87 -19.89
C ILE A 18 20.88 5.57 -20.54
N SER A 19 21.44 5.21 -21.71
CA SER A 19 21.09 3.96 -22.42
C SER A 19 21.75 2.70 -21.86
N GLY A 20 22.74 2.85 -20.96
CA GLY A 20 23.50 1.73 -20.38
C GLY A 20 24.58 1.17 -21.29
N GLU A 21 24.87 1.81 -22.44
CA GLU A 21 25.89 1.43 -23.41
C GLU A 21 27.16 2.25 -23.19
N PHE A 22 28.09 1.75 -22.36
CA PHE A 22 29.37 2.39 -22.12
C PHE A 22 30.43 1.92 -23.11
N THR A 23 30.99 2.82 -23.90
CA THR A 23 32.14 2.54 -24.77
C THR A 23 33.40 3.22 -24.25
N GLU A 24 34.48 2.44 -24.08
CA GLU A 24 35.82 3.02 -23.80
C GLU A 24 36.36 3.70 -25.05
N ASN A 25 36.56 5.01 -24.97
CA ASN A 25 37.28 5.76 -25.98
C ASN A 25 38.73 6.01 -25.54
N ASN A 26 39.65 6.09 -26.49
CA ASN A 26 41.07 6.35 -26.25
C ASN A 26 41.26 7.69 -25.50
N PHE A 27 41.86 7.59 -24.31
CA PHE A 27 42.15 8.75 -23.45
C PHE A 27 43.52 9.30 -23.76
N ASP A 28 43.63 10.61 -24.00
CA ASP A 28 44.87 11.36 -23.95
C ASP A 28 45.03 12.00 -22.57
N GLU A 29 46.21 12.57 -22.25
CA GLU A 29 46.53 13.18 -20.94
C GLU A 29 45.90 14.57 -20.72
N SER A 30 44.89 14.97 -21.51
CA SER A 30 44.24 16.27 -21.42
C SER A 30 43.38 16.38 -20.15
N GLU A 31 43.13 17.61 -19.71
CA GLU A 31 42.20 17.91 -18.60
C GLU A 31 40.78 17.39 -18.91
N MET A 32 40.40 17.39 -20.19
CA MET A 32 39.13 16.86 -20.66
C MET A 32 39.03 15.32 -20.44
N SER A 33 40.12 14.60 -20.76
CA SER A 33 40.20 13.15 -20.55
C SER A 33 40.08 12.79 -19.06
N LYS A 34 40.70 13.58 -18.18
CA LYS A 34 40.56 13.42 -16.73
C LYS A 34 39.12 13.65 -16.26
N LEU A 35 38.43 14.66 -16.81
CA LEU A 35 37.03 14.94 -16.49
C LEU A 35 36.11 13.80 -16.96
N GLN A 36 36.33 13.31 -18.18
CA GLN A 36 35.59 12.17 -18.74
C GLN A 36 35.76 10.92 -17.88
N SER A 37 36.99 10.59 -17.48
CA SER A 37 37.27 9.44 -16.62
C SER A 37 36.58 9.54 -15.27
N LYS A 38 36.56 10.75 -14.65
CA LYS A 38 35.83 10.98 -13.40
C LYS A 38 34.31 10.84 -13.58
N LEU A 39 33.75 11.38 -14.65
CA LEU A 39 32.34 11.29 -14.98
C LEU A 39 31.93 9.82 -15.22
N MET A 40 32.71 9.09 -16.03
CA MET A 40 32.51 7.66 -16.28
C MET A 40 32.50 6.85 -14.99
N ARG A 41 33.49 7.07 -14.12
CA ARG A 41 33.55 6.37 -12.83
C ARG A 41 32.32 6.66 -11.97
N TYR A 42 31.88 7.91 -11.94
CA TYR A 42 30.68 8.30 -11.17
C TYR A 42 29.42 7.64 -11.75
N LEU A 43 29.20 7.71 -13.06
CA LEU A 43 28.04 7.12 -13.74
C LEU A 43 28.02 5.59 -13.58
N THR A 44 29.16 4.91 -13.79
CA THR A 44 29.28 3.48 -13.60
C THR A 44 29.00 3.08 -12.14
N SER A 45 29.57 3.81 -11.18
CA SER A 45 29.32 3.56 -9.75
C SER A 45 27.86 3.79 -9.39
N SER A 46 27.22 4.83 -9.93
CA SER A 46 25.79 5.11 -9.72
C SER A 46 24.90 4.01 -10.31
N ALA A 47 25.17 3.59 -11.54
CA ALA A 47 24.43 2.51 -12.20
C ALA A 47 24.57 1.17 -11.45
N MET A 48 25.79 0.84 -10.98
CA MET A 48 26.02 -0.36 -10.16
C MET A 48 25.28 -0.29 -8.81
N SER A 49 25.27 0.88 -8.18
CA SER A 49 24.55 1.10 -6.92
C SER A 49 23.04 0.94 -7.09
N GLU A 50 22.50 1.50 -8.17
CA GLU A 50 21.08 1.38 -8.49
C GLU A 50 20.68 -0.06 -8.80
N ARG A 51 21.51 -0.78 -9.57
CA ARG A 51 21.30 -2.20 -9.85
C ARG A 51 21.31 -3.03 -8.57
N LYS A 52 22.29 -2.82 -7.69
CA LYS A 52 22.38 -3.51 -6.41
C LYS A 52 21.16 -3.24 -5.53
N LEU A 53 20.69 -1.98 -5.48
CA LEU A 53 19.49 -1.62 -4.75
C LEU A 53 18.24 -2.32 -5.29
N ARG A 54 18.12 -2.46 -6.61
CA ARG A 54 17.02 -3.20 -7.24
C ARG A 54 17.07 -4.70 -6.91
N GLU A 55 18.27 -5.30 -6.95
CA GLU A 55 18.48 -6.70 -6.58
C GLU A 55 18.15 -6.95 -5.09
N GLU A 56 18.59 -6.09 -4.19
CA GLU A 56 18.25 -6.17 -2.77
C GLU A 56 16.74 -6.04 -2.53
N LYS A 57 16.07 -5.11 -3.20
CA LYS A 57 14.60 -4.97 -3.12
C LYS A 57 13.89 -6.24 -3.60
N SER A 58 14.31 -6.79 -4.74
CA SER A 58 13.74 -8.03 -5.29
C SER A 58 13.91 -9.22 -4.34
N ASN A 59 15.08 -9.35 -3.73
CA ASN A 59 15.36 -10.41 -2.75
C ASN A 59 14.48 -10.30 -1.50
N ILE A 60 14.27 -9.08 -1.02
CA ILE A 60 13.38 -8.81 0.13
C ILE A 60 11.94 -9.20 -0.21
N GLU A 61 11.46 -8.87 -1.42
CA GLU A 61 10.11 -9.25 -1.87
C GLU A 61 9.93 -10.77 -1.93
N GLU A 62 10.88 -11.46 -2.54
CA GLU A 62 10.85 -12.92 -2.62
C GLU A 62 10.83 -13.55 -1.22
N LEU A 63 11.69 -13.06 -0.31
CA LEU A 63 11.73 -13.51 1.08
C LEU A 63 10.38 -13.32 1.77
N ILE A 64 9.78 -12.13 1.68
CA ILE A 64 8.49 -11.83 2.33
C ILE A 64 7.37 -12.65 1.71
N THR A 65 7.37 -12.83 0.39
CA THR A 65 6.40 -13.67 -0.30
C THR A 65 6.51 -15.13 0.16
N ASN A 66 7.72 -15.65 0.26
CA ASN A 66 7.98 -17.01 0.74
C ASN A 66 7.57 -17.19 2.20
N ILE A 67 7.91 -16.25 3.08
CA ILE A 67 7.49 -16.27 4.49
C ILE A 67 5.94 -16.25 4.57
N SER A 68 5.27 -15.40 3.78
CA SER A 68 3.81 -15.33 3.76
C SER A 68 3.18 -16.67 3.39
N HIS A 69 3.66 -17.31 2.34
CA HIS A 69 3.13 -18.61 1.91
C HIS A 69 3.41 -19.71 2.93
N GLN A 70 4.62 -19.73 3.50
CA GLN A 70 5.01 -20.75 4.49
C GLN A 70 4.34 -20.58 5.85
N THR A 71 3.98 -19.37 6.23
CA THR A 71 3.25 -19.10 7.50
C THR A 71 1.74 -19.25 7.33
N LYS A 72 1.18 -18.99 6.15
CA LYS A 72 -0.26 -19.09 5.90
C LYS A 72 -0.77 -20.51 6.11
N THR A 73 -0.07 -21.53 5.64
CA THR A 73 -0.49 -22.93 5.75
C THR A 73 -0.64 -23.41 7.20
N PRO A 74 0.39 -23.31 8.08
CA PRO A 74 0.24 -23.72 9.48
C PRO A 74 -0.79 -22.87 10.20
N LEU A 75 -0.92 -21.61 9.89
CA LEU A 75 -1.88 -20.71 10.52
C LEU A 75 -3.31 -21.07 10.14
N THR A 76 -3.58 -21.39 8.86
CA THR A 76 -4.89 -21.91 8.42
C THR A 76 -5.26 -23.20 9.16
N ASN A 77 -4.29 -24.09 9.41
CA ASN A 77 -4.53 -25.31 10.19
C ASN A 77 -4.87 -25.00 11.66
N ILE A 78 -4.16 -24.04 12.28
CA ILE A 78 -4.44 -23.62 13.66
C ILE A 78 -5.87 -23.03 13.76
N ILE A 79 -6.25 -22.16 12.82
CA ILE A 79 -7.60 -21.58 12.75
C ILE A 79 -8.65 -22.69 12.62
N MET A 80 -8.46 -23.60 11.67
CA MET A 80 -9.39 -24.73 11.46
C MET A 80 -9.51 -25.63 12.70
N TYR A 81 -8.39 -25.99 13.33
CA TYR A 81 -8.43 -26.83 14.52
C TYR A 81 -9.03 -26.12 15.73
N SER A 82 -8.81 -24.80 15.88
CA SER A 82 -9.46 -24.03 16.95
C SER A 82 -10.97 -23.93 16.76
N GLU A 83 -11.46 -23.77 15.52
CA GLU A 83 -12.89 -23.83 15.20
C GLU A 83 -13.50 -25.20 15.57
N LEU A 84 -12.86 -26.30 15.11
CA LEU A 84 -13.32 -27.65 15.39
C LEU A 84 -13.31 -28.01 16.91
N LEU A 85 -12.36 -27.45 17.65
CA LEU A 85 -12.31 -27.58 19.11
C LEU A 85 -13.41 -26.76 19.75
N GLY A 86 -13.64 -25.51 19.34
CA GLY A 86 -14.71 -24.65 19.86
C GLY A 86 -16.11 -25.20 19.63
N GLU A 87 -16.33 -25.96 18.52
CA GLU A 87 -17.60 -26.66 18.26
C GLU A 87 -17.83 -27.87 19.17
N LYS A 88 -16.78 -28.52 19.69
CA LYS A 88 -16.85 -29.78 20.44
C LYS A 88 -16.53 -29.63 21.92
N ALA A 89 -15.93 -28.53 22.31
CA ALA A 89 -15.50 -28.27 23.69
C ALA A 89 -16.56 -27.49 24.46
N ASP A 90 -16.63 -27.72 25.78
CA ASP A 90 -17.44 -26.97 26.72
C ASP A 90 -16.60 -26.36 27.82
N GLY A 91 -17.12 -25.33 28.51
CA GLY A 91 -16.44 -24.66 29.63
C GLY A 91 -15.13 -24.01 29.26
N GLU A 92 -14.12 -24.10 30.11
CA GLU A 92 -12.80 -23.46 29.92
C GLU A 92 -12.10 -23.88 28.63
N LEU A 93 -12.29 -25.12 28.17
CA LEU A 93 -11.67 -25.59 26.91
C LEU A 93 -12.23 -24.86 25.69
N LYS A 94 -13.49 -24.49 25.72
CA LYS A 94 -14.13 -23.70 24.68
C LYS A 94 -13.56 -22.28 24.68
N GLU A 95 -13.44 -21.66 25.85
CA GLU A 95 -12.83 -20.32 25.97
C GLU A 95 -11.41 -20.29 25.43
N TYR A 96 -10.58 -21.31 25.72
CA TYR A 96 -9.24 -21.41 25.16
C TYR A 96 -9.24 -21.61 23.64
N ALA A 97 -10.15 -22.41 23.10
CA ALA A 97 -10.27 -22.61 21.66
C ALA A 97 -10.67 -21.32 20.93
N ASP A 98 -11.63 -20.58 21.48
CA ASP A 98 -12.10 -19.30 20.95
C ASP A 98 -10.96 -18.23 21.01
N GLU A 99 -10.20 -18.18 22.11
CA GLU A 99 -9.05 -17.27 22.21
C GLU A 99 -7.95 -17.62 21.22
N ILE A 100 -7.61 -18.91 21.03
CA ILE A 100 -6.65 -19.36 20.02
C ILE A 100 -7.13 -18.96 18.62
N HIS A 101 -8.42 -19.10 18.35
CA HIS A 101 -9.03 -18.71 17.08
C HIS A 101 -8.84 -17.21 16.82
N VAL A 102 -9.21 -16.36 17.78
CA VAL A 102 -9.09 -14.89 17.68
C VAL A 102 -7.64 -14.45 17.45
N GLN A 103 -6.70 -14.99 18.24
CA GLN A 103 -5.28 -14.64 18.12
C GLN A 103 -4.69 -15.11 16.78
N SER A 104 -5.11 -16.27 16.28
CA SER A 104 -4.68 -16.80 15.00
C SER A 104 -5.20 -15.97 13.83
N LYS A 105 -6.44 -15.52 13.87
CA LYS A 105 -7.01 -14.56 12.89
C LYS A 105 -6.27 -13.25 12.88
N LYS A 106 -5.96 -12.69 14.05
CA LYS A 106 -5.17 -11.46 14.17
C LYS A 106 -3.78 -11.62 13.57
N LEU A 107 -3.14 -12.78 13.76
CA LEU A 107 -1.83 -13.07 13.15
C LEU A 107 -1.92 -13.19 11.62
N GLU A 108 -2.99 -13.79 11.08
CA GLU A 108 -3.26 -13.84 9.63
C GLU A 108 -3.38 -12.44 9.02
N GLU A 109 -4.10 -11.55 9.67
CA GLU A 109 -4.23 -10.15 9.26
C GLU A 109 -2.88 -9.43 9.27
N LEU A 110 -2.08 -9.61 10.35
CA LEU A 110 -0.74 -9.02 10.47
C LEU A 110 0.19 -9.44 9.34
N ILE A 111 0.24 -10.73 9.02
CA ILE A 111 1.07 -11.26 7.94
C ILE A 111 0.60 -10.70 6.59
N THR A 112 -0.71 -10.67 6.36
CA THR A 112 -1.29 -10.13 5.13
C THR A 112 -0.96 -8.65 4.96
N ALA A 113 -1.09 -7.86 6.01
CA ALA A 113 -0.75 -6.45 6.03
C ALA A 113 0.75 -6.20 5.78
N LEU A 114 1.63 -7.00 6.41
CA LEU A 114 3.08 -6.92 6.22
C LEU A 114 3.47 -7.18 4.76
N VAL A 115 2.88 -8.21 4.13
CA VAL A 115 3.13 -8.53 2.71
C VAL A 115 2.66 -7.40 1.79
N LYS A 116 1.45 -6.88 2.00
CA LYS A 116 0.93 -5.74 1.22
C LYS A 116 1.85 -4.53 1.36
N MET A 117 2.25 -4.19 2.58
CA MET A 117 3.14 -3.06 2.88
C MET A 117 4.51 -3.22 2.22
N SER A 118 5.13 -4.39 2.34
CA SER A 118 6.43 -4.66 1.71
C SER A 118 6.39 -4.49 0.19
N ARG A 119 5.35 -5.00 -0.45
CA ARG A 119 5.17 -4.85 -1.90
C ARG A 119 5.03 -3.39 -2.33
N LEU A 120 4.33 -2.56 -1.55
CA LEU A 120 4.21 -1.12 -1.81
C LEU A 120 5.56 -0.41 -1.67
N GLU A 121 6.33 -0.71 -0.62
CA GLU A 121 7.60 -0.04 -0.34
C GLU A 121 8.70 -0.39 -1.34
N THR A 122 8.71 -1.61 -1.82
CA THR A 122 9.68 -2.03 -2.84
C THR A 122 9.42 -1.40 -4.20
N GLY A 123 8.25 -0.75 -4.39
CA GLY A 123 7.88 -0.11 -5.65
C GLY A 123 7.69 -1.10 -6.80
N ILE A 124 7.47 -2.38 -6.47
CA ILE A 124 7.32 -3.48 -7.43
C ILE A 124 5.91 -3.50 -8.02
N PHE A 125 4.98 -2.82 -7.36
CA PHE A 125 3.66 -2.60 -7.95
C PHE A 125 3.77 -1.75 -9.20
N LYS A 126 3.65 -2.41 -10.35
CA LYS A 126 3.33 -1.71 -11.58
C LYS A 126 1.84 -1.40 -11.55
N LEU A 127 1.50 -0.21 -11.09
CA LEU A 127 0.14 0.29 -11.26
C LEU A 127 -0.20 0.24 -12.75
N GLN A 128 -1.41 -0.17 -13.06
CA GLN A 128 -1.97 -0.17 -14.41
C GLN A 128 -3.10 0.87 -14.47
N PRO A 129 -2.75 2.16 -14.57
CA PRO A 129 -3.75 3.22 -14.61
C PRO A 129 -4.53 3.15 -15.93
N GLU A 130 -5.85 3.21 -15.80
CA GLU A 130 -6.80 3.28 -16.91
C GLU A 130 -7.91 4.28 -16.60
N GLU A 131 -8.58 4.78 -17.64
CA GLU A 131 -9.71 5.67 -17.45
C GLU A 131 -10.86 4.92 -16.78
N THR A 132 -11.08 5.20 -15.49
CA THR A 132 -12.02 4.47 -14.63
C THR A 132 -13.02 5.41 -13.99
N SER A 133 -14.29 4.99 -13.89
CA SER A 133 -15.35 5.67 -13.15
C SER A 133 -15.09 5.60 -11.65
N LEU A 134 -15.03 6.74 -10.98
CA LEU A 134 -14.88 6.81 -9.52
C LEU A 134 -16.11 6.28 -8.80
N LEU A 135 -17.29 6.45 -9.37
CA LEU A 135 -18.53 5.88 -8.84
C LEU A 135 -18.48 4.35 -8.84
N SER A 136 -17.94 3.73 -9.91
CA SER A 136 -17.79 2.27 -9.96
C SER A 136 -16.83 1.74 -8.90
N VAL A 137 -15.71 2.43 -8.68
CA VAL A 137 -14.74 2.11 -7.62
C VAL A 137 -15.37 2.22 -6.23
N MET A 138 -16.08 3.32 -5.97
CA MET A 138 -16.78 3.55 -4.71
C MET A 138 -17.84 2.47 -4.43
N LYS A 139 -18.65 2.10 -5.44
CA LYS A 139 -19.63 1.01 -5.33
C LYS A 139 -18.94 -0.32 -5.01
N SER A 140 -17.88 -0.67 -5.73
CA SER A 140 -17.14 -1.91 -5.50
C SER A 140 -16.56 -1.99 -4.08
N ALA A 141 -16.02 -0.89 -3.57
CA ALA A 141 -15.52 -0.81 -2.19
C ALA A 141 -16.63 -0.92 -1.15
N ALA A 142 -17.78 -0.25 -1.39
CA ALA A 142 -18.95 -0.32 -0.52
C ALA A 142 -19.53 -1.74 -0.45
N ASP A 143 -19.63 -2.43 -1.60
CA ASP A 143 -20.12 -3.82 -1.68
C ASP A 143 -19.23 -4.77 -0.85
N GLN A 144 -17.92 -4.60 -0.90
CA GLN A 144 -16.97 -5.36 -0.09
C GLN A 144 -17.13 -5.09 1.42
N ALA A 145 -17.46 -3.86 1.80
CA ALA A 145 -17.65 -3.47 3.20
C ALA A 145 -19.05 -3.81 3.75
N LEU A 146 -20.03 -4.06 2.87
CA LEU A 146 -21.42 -4.28 3.24
C LEU A 146 -21.65 -5.38 4.29
N PRO A 147 -20.96 -6.55 4.26
CA PRO A 147 -21.13 -7.57 5.30
C PRO A 147 -20.80 -7.05 6.70
N LYS A 148 -19.71 -6.29 6.83
CA LYS A 148 -19.26 -5.69 8.10
C LYS A 148 -20.24 -4.61 8.57
N ALA A 149 -20.70 -3.74 7.66
CA ALA A 149 -21.69 -2.71 7.95
C ALA A 149 -23.00 -3.34 8.48
N LYS A 150 -23.48 -4.43 7.87
CA LYS A 150 -24.68 -5.15 8.32
C LYS A 150 -24.53 -5.74 9.72
N LEU A 151 -23.37 -6.29 10.07
CA LEU A 151 -23.11 -6.82 11.42
C LEU A 151 -23.24 -5.76 12.51
N LYS A 152 -22.98 -4.50 12.18
CA LYS A 152 -23.11 -3.32 13.06
C LYS A 152 -24.40 -2.52 12.85
N ASN A 153 -25.34 -3.02 12.05
CA ASN A 153 -26.54 -2.29 11.64
C ASN A 153 -26.25 -0.89 11.06
N ILE A 154 -25.07 -0.68 10.47
CA ILE A 154 -24.67 0.59 9.86
C ILE A 154 -25.19 0.64 8.44
N LYS A 155 -25.79 1.79 8.05
CA LYS A 155 -26.26 2.03 6.69
C LYS A 155 -25.19 2.72 5.86
N LEU A 156 -24.83 2.13 4.72
CA LEU A 156 -23.99 2.77 3.71
C LEU A 156 -24.90 3.52 2.71
N ILE A 157 -24.78 4.83 2.67
CA ILE A 157 -25.58 5.71 1.79
C ILE A 157 -24.70 6.21 0.67
N LEU A 158 -24.93 5.69 -0.54
CA LEU A 158 -24.20 6.08 -1.74
C LEU A 158 -24.94 7.21 -2.48
N SER A 159 -24.26 8.32 -2.70
CA SER A 159 -24.73 9.39 -3.57
C SER A 159 -24.32 9.08 -5.01
N GLU A 160 -25.30 8.86 -5.88
CA GLU A 160 -25.08 8.59 -7.32
C GLU A 160 -25.30 9.87 -8.17
N LYS A 161 -25.27 11.05 -7.53
CA LYS A 161 -25.57 12.31 -8.22
C LYS A 161 -24.51 12.72 -9.23
N GLU A 162 -23.26 12.38 -8.94
CA GLU A 162 -22.09 12.73 -9.75
C GLU A 162 -21.24 11.50 -9.98
N ASP A 163 -20.64 11.42 -11.15
CA ASP A 163 -19.56 10.49 -11.48
C ASP A 163 -18.46 11.27 -12.18
N ALA A 164 -17.24 10.82 -11.96
CA ALA A 164 -16.08 11.36 -12.62
C ALA A 164 -15.18 10.21 -13.09
N LYS A 165 -14.49 10.42 -14.20
CA LYS A 165 -13.46 9.51 -14.65
C LYS A 165 -12.09 10.02 -14.27
N ALA A 166 -11.23 9.11 -13.80
CA ALA A 166 -9.84 9.40 -13.46
C ALA A 166 -8.93 8.31 -14.03
N ASN A 167 -7.69 8.68 -14.32
CA ASN A 167 -6.66 7.71 -14.75
C ASN A 167 -6.06 7.05 -13.52
N ILE A 168 -6.63 5.93 -13.11
CA ILE A 168 -6.30 5.22 -11.85
C ILE A 168 -6.24 3.72 -12.07
N ASP A 169 -5.52 3.02 -11.20
CA ASP A 169 -5.63 1.56 -11.08
C ASP A 169 -6.89 1.21 -10.28
N SER A 170 -7.90 0.66 -10.96
CA SER A 170 -9.20 0.35 -10.38
C SER A 170 -9.10 -0.55 -9.14
N LYS A 171 -8.25 -1.57 -9.19
CA LYS A 171 -8.08 -2.54 -8.10
C LYS A 171 -7.49 -1.89 -6.85
N TRP A 172 -6.39 -1.16 -7.00
CA TRP A 172 -5.69 -0.54 -5.87
C TRP A 172 -6.47 0.64 -5.30
N THR A 173 -7.15 1.41 -6.15
CA THR A 173 -8.02 2.50 -5.69
C THR A 173 -9.24 1.95 -4.95
N THR A 174 -9.83 0.84 -5.40
CA THR A 174 -10.91 0.16 -4.67
C THR A 174 -10.44 -0.32 -3.29
N GLU A 175 -9.25 -0.90 -3.19
CA GLU A 175 -8.64 -1.32 -1.91
C GLU A 175 -8.43 -0.12 -0.96
N ALA A 176 -7.92 1.00 -1.49
CA ALA A 176 -7.73 2.22 -0.71
C ALA A 176 -9.06 2.76 -0.16
N VAL A 177 -10.09 2.87 -1.00
CA VAL A 177 -11.43 3.31 -0.60
C VAL A 177 -12.06 2.34 0.40
N PHE A 178 -11.90 1.02 0.18
CA PHE A 178 -12.36 0.00 1.13
C PHE A 178 -11.73 0.19 2.52
N ASN A 179 -10.42 0.44 2.60
CA ASN A 179 -9.74 0.68 3.89
C ASN A 179 -10.31 1.90 4.63
N ILE A 180 -10.71 2.95 3.91
CA ILE A 180 -11.34 4.13 4.51
C ILE A 180 -12.75 3.78 5.00
N ILE A 181 -13.55 3.07 4.20
CA ILE A 181 -14.91 2.65 4.59
C ILE A 181 -14.85 1.67 5.78
N ASP A 182 -13.90 0.73 5.80
CA ASP A 182 -13.71 -0.23 6.90
C ASP A 182 -13.36 0.50 8.21
N ASN A 183 -12.54 1.54 8.16
CA ASN A 183 -12.27 2.41 9.30
C ASN A 183 -13.54 3.18 9.74
N ALA A 184 -14.29 3.75 8.82
CA ALA A 184 -15.55 4.41 9.11
C ALA A 184 -16.55 3.49 9.84
N ILE A 185 -16.71 2.24 9.37
CA ILE A 185 -17.57 1.23 10.02
C ILE A 185 -17.03 0.88 11.42
N LYS A 186 -15.72 0.72 11.54
CA LYS A 186 -15.07 0.29 12.78
C LYS A 186 -15.25 1.32 13.90
N TYR A 187 -15.09 2.60 13.59
CA TYR A 187 -15.11 3.68 14.58
C TYR A 187 -16.47 4.33 14.77
N SER A 188 -17.44 4.07 13.91
CA SER A 188 -18.83 4.49 14.11
C SER A 188 -19.55 3.62 15.14
N GLU A 189 -20.58 4.18 15.76
CA GLU A 189 -21.50 3.43 16.63
C GLU A 189 -22.48 2.57 15.83
N GLU A 190 -23.08 1.57 16.49
CA GLU A 190 -24.11 0.72 15.90
C GLU A 190 -25.34 1.54 15.48
N GLY A 191 -25.91 1.24 14.34
CA GLY A 191 -27.13 1.89 13.84
C GLY A 191 -26.94 3.25 13.19
N THR A 192 -25.71 3.71 13.06
CA THR A 192 -25.36 4.99 12.39
C THR A 192 -25.38 4.88 10.86
N GLU A 193 -25.11 6.00 10.19
CA GLU A 193 -25.05 6.08 8.73
C GLU A 193 -23.68 6.57 8.28
N ILE A 194 -23.14 5.98 7.21
CA ILE A 194 -21.91 6.39 6.53
C ILE A 194 -22.27 6.84 5.13
N SER A 195 -21.95 8.10 4.81
CA SER A 195 -22.24 8.69 3.50
C SER A 195 -21.03 8.59 2.58
N LEU A 196 -21.28 8.11 1.36
CA LEU A 196 -20.27 7.94 0.31
C LEU A 196 -20.66 8.82 -0.89
N SER A 197 -19.74 9.64 -1.39
CA SER A 197 -20.01 10.52 -2.54
C SER A 197 -18.78 10.71 -3.41
N VAL A 198 -19.01 10.97 -4.70
CA VAL A 198 -18.02 11.47 -5.62
C VAL A 198 -18.28 12.96 -5.82
N ASN A 199 -17.25 13.78 -5.71
CA ASN A 199 -17.31 15.21 -5.92
C ASN A 199 -16.30 15.62 -6.99
N THR A 200 -16.71 16.43 -7.94
CA THR A 200 -15.88 16.90 -9.05
C THR A 200 -15.52 18.37 -8.85
N PHE A 201 -14.24 18.70 -8.96
CA PHE A 201 -13.68 20.03 -8.91
C PHE A 201 -12.97 20.35 -10.23
N GLU A 202 -12.62 21.59 -10.47
CA GLU A 202 -11.98 22.02 -11.73
C GLU A 202 -10.67 21.27 -12.06
N MET A 203 -9.88 20.93 -11.04
CA MET A 203 -8.56 20.32 -11.23
C MET A 203 -8.44 18.89 -10.72
N PHE A 204 -9.40 18.39 -9.94
CA PHE A 204 -9.37 17.04 -9.37
C PHE A 204 -10.78 16.55 -9.06
N SER A 205 -10.90 15.26 -8.88
CA SER A 205 -12.11 14.60 -8.37
C SER A 205 -11.81 13.90 -7.06
N CYS A 206 -12.80 13.80 -6.19
CA CYS A 206 -12.65 13.29 -4.83
C CYS A 206 -13.72 12.25 -4.54
N ILE A 207 -13.33 11.12 -3.92
CA ILE A 207 -14.25 10.20 -3.25
C ILE A 207 -14.26 10.59 -1.78
N SER A 208 -15.44 10.93 -1.26
CA SER A 208 -15.64 11.31 0.14
C SER A 208 -16.36 10.21 0.89
N VAL A 209 -15.86 9.90 2.07
CA VAL A 209 -16.47 8.99 3.05
C VAL A 209 -16.68 9.79 4.33
N ALA A 210 -17.94 9.97 4.74
CA ALA A 210 -18.26 10.69 5.95
C ALA A 210 -18.97 9.77 6.94
N ASP A 211 -18.38 9.58 8.12
CA ASP A 211 -18.87 8.77 9.21
C ASP A 211 -19.41 9.62 10.38
N GLN A 212 -20.03 8.95 11.35
CA GLN A 212 -20.54 9.54 12.59
C GLN A 212 -19.80 8.93 13.80
N GLY A 213 -18.50 8.69 13.64
CA GLY A 213 -17.66 8.06 14.66
C GLY A 213 -17.15 9.05 15.71
N ILE A 214 -16.18 8.58 16.49
CA ILE A 214 -15.58 9.31 17.61
C ILE A 214 -14.79 10.57 17.20
N GLY A 215 -14.56 10.75 15.89
CA GLY A 215 -13.66 11.81 15.40
C GLY A 215 -12.18 11.50 15.62
N ILE A 216 -11.35 12.49 15.32
CA ILE A 216 -9.88 12.38 15.41
C ILE A 216 -9.36 13.71 15.93
N GLU A 217 -8.52 13.66 16.95
CA GLU A 217 -7.84 14.84 17.48
C GLU A 217 -6.89 15.44 16.43
N GLU A 218 -6.86 16.77 16.29
CA GLU A 218 -6.05 17.45 15.27
C GLU A 218 -4.57 17.07 15.35
N GLU A 219 -4.05 16.83 16.55
CA GLU A 219 -2.67 16.44 16.81
C GLU A 219 -2.35 15.02 16.31
N GLU A 220 -3.35 14.16 16.15
CA GLU A 220 -3.22 12.79 15.67
C GLU A 220 -3.29 12.67 14.14
N ILE A 221 -3.96 13.61 13.45
CA ILE A 221 -4.15 13.58 11.99
C ILE A 221 -2.85 13.33 11.21
N PRO A 222 -1.71 14.00 11.48
CA PRO A 222 -0.48 13.76 10.75
C PRO A 222 0.10 12.35 10.95
N LYS A 223 -0.26 11.68 12.06
CA LYS A 223 0.25 10.36 12.45
C LYS A 223 -0.58 9.21 11.89
N LEU A 224 -1.84 9.47 11.49
CA LEU A 224 -2.79 8.44 11.03
C LEU A 224 -2.30 7.62 9.85
N PHE A 225 -1.49 8.22 8.98
CA PHE A 225 -0.89 7.56 7.82
C PHE A 225 0.46 6.91 8.14
N SER A 226 0.85 6.84 9.42
CA SER A 226 2.05 6.13 9.86
C SER A 226 1.76 4.65 10.04
N ARG A 227 2.80 3.81 9.85
CA ARG A 227 2.69 2.36 10.00
C ARG A 227 2.38 1.99 11.44
N PHE A 228 1.44 1.08 11.63
CA PHE A 228 1.05 0.54 12.95
C PHE A 228 0.58 1.59 13.94
N TYR A 229 0.28 2.82 13.45
CA TYR A 229 -0.25 3.86 14.31
C TYR A 229 -1.72 3.60 14.64
N ARG A 230 -2.05 3.79 15.91
CA ARG A 230 -3.41 3.71 16.45
C ARG A 230 -3.59 4.86 17.43
N GLY A 231 -4.69 5.59 17.30
CA GLY A 231 -5.01 6.65 18.23
C GLY A 231 -5.12 6.14 19.67
N SER A 232 -4.85 7.02 20.63
CA SER A 232 -4.81 6.69 22.07
C SER A 232 -6.13 6.15 22.59
N GLU A 233 -7.25 6.61 22.06
CA GLU A 233 -8.61 6.25 22.51
C GLU A 233 -9.13 4.93 21.92
N VAL A 234 -8.41 4.32 20.98
CA VAL A 234 -8.91 3.16 20.22
C VAL A 234 -8.03 1.92 20.35
N HIS A 235 -7.20 1.85 21.39
CA HIS A 235 -6.33 0.70 21.62
C HIS A 235 -7.11 -0.62 21.80
N ASP A 236 -8.33 -0.57 22.32
CA ASP A 236 -9.17 -1.75 22.56
C ASP A 236 -9.98 -2.19 21.33
N LYS A 237 -10.05 -1.38 20.26
CA LYS A 237 -10.77 -1.76 19.03
C LYS A 237 -9.89 -2.61 18.13
N GLU A 238 -10.46 -3.56 17.41
CA GLU A 238 -9.73 -4.43 16.46
C GLU A 238 -8.98 -3.63 15.40
N GLY A 239 -7.83 -4.14 14.93
CA GLY A 239 -7.07 -3.64 13.78
C GLY A 239 -5.60 -3.39 14.07
N ILE A 240 -4.82 -3.38 13.00
CA ILE A 240 -3.36 -3.41 13.01
C ILE A 240 -2.75 -2.02 12.83
N GLY A 241 -3.53 -1.00 12.44
CA GLY A 241 -3.02 0.35 12.15
C GLY A 241 -2.27 0.46 10.80
N VAL A 242 -2.65 -0.34 9.80
CA VAL A 242 -2.01 -0.36 8.47
C VAL A 242 -2.95 0.13 7.37
N GLY A 243 -4.27 0.11 7.57
CA GLY A 243 -5.26 0.43 6.54
C GLY A 243 -5.09 1.81 5.90
N LEU A 244 -4.97 2.86 6.71
CA LEU A 244 -4.76 4.23 6.20
C LEU A 244 -3.37 4.44 5.60
N TYR A 245 -2.34 3.75 6.11
CA TYR A 245 -1.02 3.74 5.47
C TYR A 245 -1.08 3.16 4.05
N LEU A 246 -1.83 2.07 3.85
CA LEU A 246 -2.03 1.44 2.53
C LEU A 246 -2.90 2.29 1.58
N ALA A 247 -3.75 3.16 2.12
CA ALA A 247 -4.62 4.05 1.34
C ALA A 247 -3.92 5.34 0.86
N ARG A 248 -2.72 5.64 1.36
CA ARG A 248 -1.89 6.78 0.99
C ARG A 248 -1.04 6.49 -0.25
#